data_da556af3fb61058b2dcb6e2991578b75
#
_entry.id   da556af3fb61058b2dcb6e2991578b75
#
_cell.length_a   1.000
_cell.length_b   1.000
_cell.length_c   1.000
_cell.angle_alpha   90.00
_cell.angle_beta   90.00
_cell.angle_gamma   90.00
#
_symmetry.space_group_name_H-M   'P 1'
#
loop_
_entity.id
_entity.type
_entity.pdbx_description
1 polymer ?
#
loop_
_entity_poly.entity_id
_entity_poly.type
_entity_poly.pdbx_seq_one_letter_code
_entity_poly.pdbx_strand_id
1 'polypeptide(L)'
;AFGLFGLVIPDHRKTLRSGAIKPLQTPAWKECQDDLMKYAGEAGIPRDTAWNQLTEAQRGWVIGGSPHWNGQWNKQWYGVKRFFEYLESKAYKMHIRVLLSKYRSYTPCTVCGGARLELEALLWRLGSKDDADAVLDPARRFMPVGTAWSREQLEALPGLSLHDLMQLPILRLRSFFERQTATDDALKLLYDEIRTRLKYLCDVGIGYLTLDRQSRTLSG
;
A
#
# COMPACT_ATOMS: atom_id res chain seq x y z
N ALA A 1 -6.40 2.27 0.08
CA ALA A 1 -7.75 1.81 0.46
C ALA A 1 -7.65 1.14 1.82
N PHE A 2 -8.60 1.42 2.73
CA PHE A 2 -8.69 0.65 3.96
C PHE A 2 -9.14 -0.77 3.58
N GLY A 3 -8.39 -1.77 3.97
CA GLY A 3 -8.81 -3.18 3.92
C GLY A 3 -9.92 -3.39 4.95
N LEU A 4 -11.08 -2.81 4.65
CA LEU A 4 -12.17 -2.56 5.59
C LEU A 4 -12.73 -3.81 6.26
N PHE A 5 -12.59 -4.98 5.68
CA PHE A 5 -13.34 -6.13 6.19
C PHE A 5 -12.53 -7.10 7.06
N GLY A 6 -11.28 -7.42 6.72
CA GLY A 6 -10.53 -8.40 7.49
C GLY A 6 -9.93 -7.90 8.81
N LEU A 7 -9.52 -6.62 8.87
CA LEU A 7 -8.87 -6.07 10.06
C LEU A 7 -9.84 -5.34 10.99
N VAL A 8 -10.86 -4.70 10.43
CA VAL A 8 -11.88 -3.94 11.18
C VAL A 8 -12.91 -4.88 11.81
N ILE A 9 -13.27 -5.95 11.09
CA ILE A 9 -14.23 -6.97 11.52
C ILE A 9 -13.57 -8.35 11.38
N PRO A 10 -12.63 -8.69 12.27
CA PRO A 10 -11.83 -9.91 12.14
C PRO A 10 -12.61 -11.19 12.49
N ASP A 11 -13.66 -11.10 13.31
CA ASP A 11 -14.51 -12.23 13.68
C ASP A 11 -15.97 -11.97 13.29
N HIS A 12 -16.37 -12.57 12.20
CA HIS A 12 -17.71 -12.43 11.64
C HIS A 12 -18.82 -13.14 12.46
N ARG A 13 -18.45 -13.93 13.47
CA ARG A 13 -19.41 -14.56 14.39
C ARG A 13 -19.83 -13.61 15.52
N LYS A 14 -19.08 -12.53 15.74
CA LYS A 14 -19.44 -11.51 16.73
C LYS A 14 -20.62 -10.69 16.28
N THR A 15 -21.40 -10.26 17.26
CA THR A 15 -22.51 -9.32 17.08
C THR A 15 -22.03 -7.88 17.23
N LEU A 16 -22.84 -6.89 16.85
CA LEU A 16 -22.51 -5.48 17.10
C LEU A 16 -22.31 -5.23 18.60
N ARG A 17 -23.15 -5.83 19.45
CA ARG A 17 -23.06 -5.71 20.91
C ARG A 17 -21.82 -6.39 21.48
N SER A 18 -21.43 -7.55 20.95
CA SER A 18 -20.24 -8.27 21.41
C SER A 18 -18.92 -7.77 20.82
N GLY A 19 -18.97 -6.65 20.07
CA GLY A 19 -17.78 -5.97 19.57
C GLY A 19 -17.28 -6.48 18.23
N ALA A 20 -18.17 -6.69 17.25
CA ALA A 20 -17.80 -7.04 15.89
C ALA A 20 -16.86 -5.99 15.26
N ILE A 21 -17.08 -4.70 15.58
CA ILE A 21 -16.26 -3.59 15.07
C ILE A 21 -15.06 -3.37 16.01
N LYS A 22 -13.96 -4.01 15.73
CA LYS A 22 -12.76 -4.03 16.60
C LYS A 22 -12.21 -2.66 16.97
N PRO A 23 -12.11 -1.66 16.08
CA PRO A 23 -11.60 -0.33 16.44
C PRO A 23 -12.38 0.35 17.56
N LEU A 24 -13.69 0.11 17.65
CA LEU A 24 -14.58 0.75 18.64
C LEU A 24 -14.48 0.11 20.03
N GLN A 25 -13.75 -1.02 20.17
CA GLN A 25 -13.65 -1.77 21.43
C GLN A 25 -12.58 -1.24 22.37
N THR A 26 -11.87 -0.19 22.01
CA THR A 26 -10.88 0.42 22.90
C THR A 26 -11.53 1.47 23.81
N PRO A 27 -11.02 1.68 25.05
CA PRO A 27 -11.59 2.68 25.96
C PRO A 27 -11.72 4.08 25.35
N ALA A 28 -10.77 4.46 24.49
CA ALA A 28 -10.76 5.77 23.81
C ALA A 28 -11.94 5.98 22.84
N TRP A 29 -12.57 4.91 22.37
CA TRP A 29 -13.64 4.93 21.36
C TRP A 29 -14.92 4.26 21.84
N LYS A 30 -15.08 4.12 23.17
CA LYS A 30 -16.27 3.54 23.78
C LYS A 30 -17.53 4.31 23.41
N GLU A 31 -17.47 5.63 23.39
CA GLU A 31 -18.60 6.49 22.98
C GLU A 31 -19.08 6.14 21.55
N CYS A 32 -18.17 5.86 20.63
CA CYS A 32 -18.53 5.44 19.27
C CYS A 32 -19.24 4.08 19.25
N GLN A 33 -18.88 3.15 20.15
CA GLN A 33 -19.58 1.89 20.31
C GLN A 33 -20.97 2.11 20.92
N ASP A 34 -21.10 3.00 21.90
CA ASP A 34 -22.38 3.35 22.51
C ASP A 34 -23.31 4.03 21.49
N ASP A 35 -22.78 4.93 20.65
CA ASP A 35 -23.49 5.53 19.52
C ASP A 35 -23.98 4.47 18.53
N LEU A 36 -23.13 3.51 18.14
CA LEU A 36 -23.54 2.41 17.28
C LEU A 36 -24.71 1.63 17.90
N MET A 37 -24.64 1.32 19.19
CA MET A 37 -25.71 0.58 19.89
C MET A 37 -27.02 1.37 19.93
N LYS A 38 -26.96 2.66 20.22
CA LYS A 38 -28.10 3.54 20.25
C LYS A 38 -28.79 3.63 18.89
N TYR A 39 -28.04 4.09 17.89
CA TYR A 39 -28.62 4.36 16.57
C TYR A 39 -29.00 3.10 15.78
N ALA A 40 -28.30 1.97 16.00
CA ALA A 40 -28.72 0.69 15.44
C ALA A 40 -30.08 0.26 15.98
N GLY A 41 -30.35 0.50 17.28
CA GLY A 41 -31.67 0.25 17.88
C GLY A 41 -32.75 1.12 17.26
N GLU A 42 -32.51 2.42 17.10
CA GLU A 42 -33.44 3.36 16.49
C GLU A 42 -33.72 3.03 15.00
N ALA A 43 -32.71 2.53 14.26
CA ALA A 43 -32.82 2.16 12.85
C ALA A 43 -33.33 0.73 12.61
N GLY A 44 -33.65 -0.03 13.66
CA GLY A 44 -34.09 -1.42 13.53
C GLY A 44 -33.00 -2.38 13.08
N ILE A 45 -31.73 -2.01 13.23
CA ILE A 45 -30.59 -2.89 12.89
C ILE A 45 -30.35 -3.87 14.05
N PRO A 46 -30.33 -5.18 13.79
CA PRO A 46 -30.11 -6.18 14.84
C PRO A 46 -28.75 -6.03 15.52
N ARG A 47 -28.76 -5.87 16.84
CA ARG A 47 -27.53 -5.67 17.63
C ARG A 47 -26.93 -6.98 18.15
N ASP A 48 -27.75 -8.02 18.21
CA ASP A 48 -27.43 -9.32 18.80
C ASP A 48 -27.33 -10.45 17.76
N THR A 49 -27.40 -10.11 16.47
CA THR A 49 -27.19 -11.01 15.33
C THR A 49 -25.74 -11.00 14.92
N ALA A 50 -25.16 -12.18 14.62
CA ALA A 50 -23.79 -12.29 14.15
C ALA A 50 -23.57 -11.49 12.86
N TRP A 51 -22.39 -10.90 12.71
CA TRP A 51 -22.08 -10.06 11.55
C TRP A 51 -22.33 -10.75 10.20
N ASN A 52 -21.94 -12.03 10.09
CA ASN A 52 -22.15 -12.84 8.87
C ASN A 52 -23.63 -13.16 8.57
N GLN A 53 -24.51 -13.02 9.56
CA GLN A 53 -25.97 -13.23 9.43
C GLN A 53 -26.73 -11.94 9.17
N LEU A 54 -26.10 -10.77 9.31
CA LEU A 54 -26.71 -9.50 8.91
C LEU A 54 -26.89 -9.47 7.39
N THR A 55 -27.99 -8.84 6.93
CA THR A 55 -28.21 -8.60 5.50
C THR A 55 -27.18 -7.61 4.96
N GLU A 56 -27.03 -7.58 3.65
CA GLU A 56 -26.12 -6.63 2.97
C GLU A 56 -26.52 -5.17 3.29
N ALA A 57 -27.79 -4.87 3.28
CA ALA A 57 -28.32 -3.55 3.64
C ALA A 57 -27.97 -3.16 5.08
N GLN A 58 -28.12 -4.09 6.03
CA GLN A 58 -27.78 -3.86 7.45
C GLN A 58 -26.26 -3.64 7.64
N ARG A 59 -25.44 -4.45 6.99
CA ARG A 59 -23.96 -4.25 6.96
C ARG A 59 -23.59 -2.92 6.31
N GLY A 60 -24.25 -2.59 5.19
CA GLY A 60 -24.07 -1.31 4.48
C GLY A 60 -24.39 -0.11 5.39
N TRP A 61 -25.45 -0.21 6.19
CA TRP A 61 -25.80 0.82 7.17
C TRP A 61 -24.73 0.97 8.26
N VAL A 62 -24.24 -0.12 8.82
CA VAL A 62 -23.18 -0.07 9.84
C VAL A 62 -21.90 0.57 9.28
N ILE A 63 -21.51 0.21 8.06
CA ILE A 63 -20.28 0.71 7.42
C ILE A 63 -20.44 2.14 6.93
N GLY A 64 -21.51 2.43 6.19
CA GLY A 64 -21.74 3.72 5.50
C GLY A 64 -22.42 4.78 6.36
N GLY A 65 -23.08 4.37 7.45
CA GLY A 65 -23.88 5.25 8.30
C GLY A 65 -25.32 5.41 7.83
N SER A 66 -26.05 6.28 8.53
CA SER A 66 -27.44 6.61 8.21
C SER A 66 -27.57 7.12 6.76
N PRO A 67 -28.60 6.69 6.00
CA PRO A 67 -28.87 7.19 4.65
C PRO A 67 -29.13 8.71 4.60
N HIS A 68 -29.68 9.25 5.68
CA HIS A 68 -30.02 10.68 5.80
C HIS A 68 -28.95 11.46 6.58
N TRP A 69 -27.68 11.04 6.50
CA TRP A 69 -26.58 11.71 7.18
C TRP A 69 -26.49 13.20 6.80
N ASN A 70 -26.58 14.07 7.80
CA ASN A 70 -26.59 15.53 7.64
C ASN A 70 -25.39 16.24 8.30
N GLY A 71 -24.34 15.50 8.68
CA GLY A 71 -23.15 16.05 9.33
C GLY A 71 -23.22 16.10 10.87
N GLN A 72 -24.32 15.73 11.48
CA GLN A 72 -24.52 15.82 12.93
C GLN A 72 -24.17 14.50 13.64
N TRP A 73 -22.96 14.42 14.18
CA TRP A 73 -22.40 13.23 14.83
C TRP A 73 -23.21 12.73 16.04
N ASN A 74 -23.88 13.63 16.73
CA ASN A 74 -24.64 13.35 17.95
C ASN A 74 -26.14 13.06 17.71
N LYS A 75 -26.58 12.97 16.45
CA LYS A 75 -27.98 12.73 16.10
C LYS A 75 -28.23 11.51 15.22
N GLN A 76 -27.19 11.00 14.58
CA GLN A 76 -27.32 9.90 13.64
C GLN A 76 -26.05 9.05 13.63
N TRP A 77 -26.18 7.78 13.25
CA TRP A 77 -25.02 6.94 13.02
C TRP A 77 -24.24 7.42 11.80
N TYR A 78 -22.98 7.78 12.03
CA TYR A 78 -22.08 8.30 11.01
C TYR A 78 -21.42 7.20 10.16
N GLY A 79 -21.41 5.95 10.63
CA GLY A 79 -20.80 4.83 9.94
C GLY A 79 -19.31 4.67 10.25
N VAL A 80 -18.84 3.43 10.12
CA VAL A 80 -17.43 3.09 10.31
C VAL A 80 -16.52 3.82 9.31
N LYS A 81 -17.01 4.07 8.09
CA LYS A 81 -16.27 4.79 7.06
C LYS A 81 -15.92 6.22 7.51
N ARG A 82 -16.90 7.00 7.95
CA ARG A 82 -16.68 8.38 8.40
C ARG A 82 -15.89 8.45 9.71
N PHE A 83 -16.01 7.44 10.58
CA PHE A 83 -15.14 7.31 11.73
C PHE A 83 -13.66 7.25 11.31
N PHE A 84 -13.31 6.45 10.29
CA PHE A 84 -11.95 6.41 9.78
C PHE A 84 -11.54 7.70 9.05
N GLU A 85 -12.43 8.32 8.29
CA GLU A 85 -12.19 9.63 7.65
C GLU A 85 -11.88 10.71 8.71
N TYR A 86 -12.62 10.71 9.83
CA TYR A 86 -12.32 11.59 10.96
C TYR A 86 -10.94 11.29 11.56
N LEU A 87 -10.60 10.02 11.77
CA LEU A 87 -9.27 9.65 12.27
C LEU A 87 -8.16 10.09 11.31
N GLU A 88 -8.36 9.98 10.02
CA GLU A 88 -7.40 10.46 9.01
C GLU A 88 -7.18 11.97 9.08
N SER A 89 -8.23 12.76 9.30
CA SER A 89 -8.10 14.20 9.51
C SER A 89 -7.28 14.56 10.76
N LYS A 90 -7.14 13.62 11.70
CA LYS A 90 -6.33 13.75 12.93
C LYS A 90 -5.01 12.97 12.89
N ALA A 91 -4.58 12.50 11.72
CA ALA A 91 -3.38 11.68 11.55
C ALA A 91 -2.06 12.42 11.89
N TYR A 92 -2.10 13.73 12.11
CA TYR A 92 -0.96 14.49 12.67
C TYR A 92 -0.64 14.08 14.11
N LYS A 93 -1.60 13.51 14.87
CA LYS A 93 -1.37 12.99 16.22
C LYS A 93 -0.78 11.58 16.14
N MET A 94 0.33 11.35 16.88
CA MET A 94 1.07 10.08 16.86
C MET A 94 0.17 8.87 17.17
N HIS A 95 -0.61 8.92 18.27
CA HIS A 95 -1.47 7.81 18.69
C HIS A 95 -2.56 7.47 17.65
N ILE A 96 -3.09 8.46 16.93
CA ILE A 96 -4.04 8.23 15.83
C ILE A 96 -3.34 7.56 14.66
N ARG A 97 -2.11 7.96 14.31
CA ARG A 97 -1.32 7.34 13.27
C ARG A 97 -1.02 5.86 13.56
N VAL A 98 -0.67 5.56 14.82
CA VAL A 98 -0.46 4.18 15.29
C VAL A 98 -1.77 3.38 15.22
N LEU A 99 -2.90 3.96 15.58
CA LEU A 99 -4.21 3.31 15.45
C LEU A 99 -4.53 3.00 13.98
N LEU A 100 -4.43 4.00 13.10
CA LEU A 100 -4.69 3.83 11.67
C LEU A 100 -3.81 2.77 11.02
N SER A 101 -2.53 2.68 11.42
CA SER A 101 -1.60 1.68 10.86
C SER A 101 -2.05 0.24 11.11
N LYS A 102 -2.79 -0.03 12.19
CA LYS A 102 -3.32 -1.37 12.52
C LYS A 102 -4.46 -1.81 11.59
N TYR A 103 -5.14 -0.85 10.94
CA TYR A 103 -6.32 -1.10 10.10
C TYR A 103 -6.09 -0.76 8.63
N ARG A 104 -4.87 -0.35 8.24
CA ARG A 104 -4.50 -0.15 6.84
C ARG A 104 -4.03 -1.46 6.24
N SER A 105 -4.64 -1.86 5.12
CA SER A 105 -4.08 -2.85 4.23
C SER A 105 -3.41 -2.16 3.05
N TYR A 106 -2.23 -2.63 2.69
CA TYR A 106 -1.51 -2.16 1.51
C TYR A 106 -1.83 -3.12 0.37
N THR A 107 -2.68 -2.70 -0.54
CA THR A 107 -2.95 -3.43 -1.79
C THR A 107 -2.18 -2.77 -2.92
N PRO A 108 -1.55 -3.53 -3.82
CA PRO A 108 -0.97 -2.97 -5.03
C PRO A 108 -2.00 -2.15 -5.80
N CYS A 109 -1.59 -1.02 -6.34
CA CYS A 109 -2.46 -0.21 -7.20
C CYS A 109 -2.81 -1.01 -8.45
N THR A 110 -4.09 -1.13 -8.78
CA THR A 110 -4.56 -1.89 -9.96
C THR A 110 -4.15 -1.23 -11.28
N VAL A 111 -3.89 0.07 -11.27
CA VAL A 111 -3.48 0.82 -12.48
C VAL A 111 -1.98 0.60 -12.77
N CYS A 112 -1.12 0.73 -11.77
CA CYS A 112 0.33 0.62 -11.98
C CYS A 112 0.92 -0.71 -11.47
N GLY A 113 0.11 -1.65 -10.96
CA GLY A 113 0.58 -2.93 -10.43
C GLY A 113 1.57 -2.80 -9.26
N GLY A 114 1.63 -1.63 -8.61
CA GLY A 114 2.60 -1.35 -7.54
C GLY A 114 3.87 -0.61 -8.01
N ALA A 115 4.06 -0.42 -9.30
CA ALA A 115 5.25 0.26 -9.84
C ALA A 115 5.38 1.73 -9.44
N ARG A 116 4.26 2.40 -9.12
CA ARG A 116 4.21 3.85 -8.79
C ARG A 116 4.67 4.77 -9.93
N LEU A 117 4.73 4.23 -11.14
CA LEU A 117 5.11 4.90 -12.38
C LEU A 117 3.98 4.73 -13.39
N GLU A 118 3.86 5.65 -14.31
CA GLU A 118 2.98 5.54 -15.49
C GLU A 118 3.51 4.50 -16.47
N LEU A 119 2.63 4.00 -17.34
CA LEU A 119 2.98 2.92 -18.26
C LEU A 119 4.15 3.31 -19.16
N GLU A 120 4.12 4.50 -19.72
CA GLU A 120 5.17 5.00 -20.63
C GLU A 120 6.56 4.98 -19.98
N ALA A 121 6.64 5.36 -18.69
CA ALA A 121 7.90 5.33 -17.95
C ALA A 121 8.43 3.90 -17.72
N LEU A 122 7.55 2.90 -17.70
CA LEU A 122 7.91 1.49 -17.53
C LEU A 122 8.36 0.83 -18.85
N LEU A 123 8.09 1.46 -19.99
CA LEU A 123 8.52 0.96 -21.31
C LEU A 123 9.98 1.32 -21.62
N TRP A 124 10.51 2.39 -21.02
CA TRP A 124 11.93 2.74 -21.14
C TRP A 124 12.81 1.74 -20.41
N ARG A 125 13.86 1.28 -21.10
CA ARG A 125 14.76 0.25 -20.57
C ARG A 125 16.20 0.67 -20.77
N LEU A 126 17.05 0.36 -19.79
CA LEU A 126 18.47 0.67 -19.79
C LEU A 126 19.30 -0.62 -19.90
N GLY A 127 20.35 -0.58 -20.69
CA GLY A 127 21.30 -1.68 -20.85
C GLY A 127 20.91 -2.73 -21.89
N SER A 128 21.77 -3.71 -22.08
CA SER A 128 21.55 -4.87 -22.94
C SER A 128 20.77 -5.97 -22.22
N LYS A 129 20.37 -7.00 -22.96
CA LYS A 129 19.79 -8.23 -22.36
C LYS A 129 20.77 -8.91 -21.42
N ASP A 130 22.04 -9.03 -21.81
CA ASP A 130 23.08 -9.67 -21.01
C ASP A 130 23.36 -8.91 -19.71
N ASP A 131 23.32 -7.57 -19.75
CA ASP A 131 23.47 -6.74 -18.55
C ASP A 131 22.31 -6.96 -17.58
N ALA A 132 21.11 -7.06 -18.10
CA ALA A 132 19.91 -7.30 -17.31
C ALA A 132 19.91 -8.69 -16.68
N ASP A 133 20.20 -9.73 -17.47
CA ASP A 133 20.21 -11.13 -17.02
C ASP A 133 21.32 -11.40 -15.99
N ALA A 134 22.41 -10.64 -16.04
CA ALA A 134 23.51 -10.76 -15.08
C ALA A 134 23.10 -10.35 -13.65
N VAL A 135 22.08 -9.49 -13.49
CA VAL A 135 21.70 -8.92 -12.19
C VAL A 135 20.28 -9.29 -11.75
N LEU A 136 19.40 -9.65 -12.69
CA LEU A 136 18.00 -9.99 -12.43
C LEU A 136 17.55 -11.15 -13.29
N ASP A 137 17.07 -12.22 -12.65
CA ASP A 137 16.43 -13.33 -13.35
C ASP A 137 15.30 -12.81 -14.26
N PRO A 138 15.29 -13.15 -15.57
CA PRO A 138 14.27 -12.73 -16.51
C PRO A 138 12.84 -12.97 -16.04
N ALA A 139 12.58 -14.11 -15.39
CA ALA A 139 11.27 -14.47 -14.85
C ALA A 139 10.79 -13.52 -13.72
N ARG A 140 11.70 -12.77 -13.10
CA ARG A 140 11.40 -11.80 -12.02
C ARG A 140 11.22 -10.37 -12.51
N ARG A 141 11.42 -10.10 -13.81
CA ARG A 141 11.19 -8.76 -14.38
C ARG A 141 9.75 -8.35 -14.22
N PHE A 142 9.53 -7.09 -13.87
CA PHE A 142 8.19 -6.55 -13.65
C PHE A 142 7.40 -6.49 -14.95
N MET A 143 6.18 -7.06 -14.95
CA MET A 143 5.23 -6.96 -16.05
C MET A 143 4.37 -5.71 -15.86
N PRO A 144 4.50 -4.68 -16.72
CA PRO A 144 3.66 -3.50 -16.63
C PRO A 144 2.20 -3.82 -16.88
N VAL A 145 1.32 -3.28 -16.07
CA VAL A 145 -0.13 -3.37 -16.29
C VAL A 145 -0.49 -2.54 -17.51
N GLY A 146 -1.32 -3.09 -18.39
CA GLY A 146 -1.76 -2.41 -19.62
C GLY A 146 -0.92 -2.71 -20.87
N THR A 147 0.15 -3.52 -20.76
CA THR A 147 0.85 -4.07 -21.93
C THR A 147 0.18 -5.35 -22.42
N ALA A 148 0.27 -5.59 -23.72
CA ALA A 148 -0.15 -6.86 -24.35
C ALA A 148 0.99 -7.88 -24.44
N TRP A 149 2.08 -7.70 -23.71
CA TRP A 149 3.24 -8.59 -23.75
C TRP A 149 2.95 -9.93 -23.08
N SER A 150 3.42 -11.02 -23.68
CA SER A 150 3.57 -12.28 -22.97
C SER A 150 4.78 -12.25 -22.02
N ARG A 151 4.88 -13.23 -21.14
CA ARG A 151 6.05 -13.36 -20.25
C ARG A 151 7.34 -13.56 -21.06
N GLU A 152 7.28 -14.41 -22.09
CA GLU A 152 8.42 -14.69 -22.97
C GLU A 152 8.87 -13.45 -23.75
N GLN A 153 7.91 -12.62 -24.20
CA GLN A 153 8.24 -11.35 -24.85
C GLN A 153 8.96 -10.41 -23.89
N LEU A 154 8.46 -10.25 -22.64
CA LEU A 154 9.13 -9.41 -21.64
C LEU A 154 10.54 -9.90 -21.31
N GLU A 155 10.72 -11.21 -21.17
CA GLU A 155 12.02 -11.83 -20.86
C GLU A 155 13.04 -11.67 -22.00
N ALA A 156 12.55 -11.60 -23.25
CA ALA A 156 13.38 -11.37 -24.43
C ALA A 156 13.80 -9.89 -24.61
N LEU A 157 13.11 -8.95 -23.97
CA LEU A 157 13.42 -7.51 -24.11
C LEU A 157 14.82 -7.19 -23.56
N PRO A 158 15.52 -6.23 -24.18
CA PRO A 158 16.82 -5.75 -23.66
C PRO A 158 16.64 -4.94 -22.38
N GLY A 159 17.67 -4.90 -21.57
CA GLY A 159 17.81 -4.02 -20.42
C GLY A 159 16.76 -4.20 -19.30
N LEU A 160 16.75 -3.28 -18.38
CA LEU A 160 15.82 -3.21 -17.22
C LEU A 160 15.03 -1.90 -17.24
N SER A 161 13.76 -1.98 -16.80
CA SER A 161 12.97 -0.78 -16.54
C SER A 161 13.46 -0.05 -15.29
N LEU A 162 13.09 1.22 -15.14
CA LEU A 162 13.40 1.97 -13.92
C LEU A 162 12.86 1.26 -12.67
N HIS A 163 11.67 0.68 -12.76
CA HIS A 163 11.09 -0.08 -11.65
C HIS A 163 11.96 -1.29 -11.26
N ASP A 164 12.39 -2.08 -12.26
CA ASP A 164 13.28 -3.23 -12.00
C ASP A 164 14.59 -2.78 -11.33
N LEU A 165 15.20 -1.68 -11.84
CA LEU A 165 16.43 -1.13 -11.27
C LEU A 165 16.24 -0.68 -9.81
N MET A 166 15.11 -0.05 -9.47
CA MET A 166 14.81 0.38 -8.10
C MET A 166 14.58 -0.80 -7.13
N GLN A 167 14.16 -1.96 -7.65
CA GLN A 167 13.94 -3.18 -6.87
C GLN A 167 15.20 -4.02 -6.67
N LEU A 168 16.28 -3.74 -7.42
CA LEU A 168 17.54 -4.45 -7.21
C LEU A 168 18.18 -4.07 -5.87
N PRO A 169 18.80 -5.03 -5.15
CA PRO A 169 19.75 -4.69 -4.10
C PRO A 169 20.84 -3.76 -4.65
N ILE A 170 21.21 -2.75 -3.87
CA ILE A 170 22.20 -1.72 -4.27
C ILE A 170 23.51 -2.36 -4.78
N LEU A 171 23.92 -3.48 -4.20
CA LEU A 171 25.10 -4.22 -4.67
C LEU A 171 24.93 -4.71 -6.11
N ARG A 172 23.78 -5.26 -6.48
CA ARG A 172 23.47 -5.70 -7.85
C ARG A 172 23.26 -4.52 -8.79
N LEU A 173 22.63 -3.45 -8.31
CA LEU A 173 22.47 -2.22 -9.06
C LEU A 173 23.85 -1.61 -9.40
N ARG A 174 24.79 -1.61 -8.47
CA ARG A 174 26.18 -1.22 -8.71
C ARG A 174 26.80 -2.07 -9.82
N SER A 175 26.73 -3.40 -9.72
CA SER A 175 27.27 -4.30 -10.76
C SER A 175 26.64 -4.04 -12.12
N PHE A 176 25.34 -3.71 -12.19
CA PHE A 176 24.68 -3.32 -13.42
C PHE A 176 25.29 -2.05 -14.03
N PHE A 177 25.46 -0.98 -13.23
CA PHE A 177 26.04 0.29 -13.73
C PHE A 177 27.52 0.21 -14.04
N GLU A 178 28.29 -0.69 -13.42
CA GLU A 178 29.70 -0.95 -13.76
C GLU A 178 29.84 -1.52 -15.18
N ARG A 179 28.82 -2.22 -15.70
CA ARG A 179 28.80 -2.81 -17.07
C ARG A 179 28.35 -1.80 -18.14
N GLN A 180 27.68 -0.71 -17.77
CA GLN A 180 27.18 0.26 -18.74
C GLN A 180 28.31 1.07 -19.35
N THR A 181 28.23 1.30 -20.67
CA THR A 181 29.15 2.18 -21.41
C THR A 181 28.41 3.44 -21.83
N ALA A 182 29.05 4.58 -21.67
CA ALA A 182 28.50 5.87 -22.09
C ALA A 182 28.74 6.11 -23.58
N THR A 183 27.76 6.67 -24.26
CA THR A 183 27.86 7.05 -25.70
C THR A 183 28.37 8.47 -25.91
N ASP A 184 28.29 9.30 -24.86
CA ASP A 184 28.70 10.70 -24.86
C ASP A 184 29.21 11.14 -23.48
N ASP A 185 29.80 12.34 -23.41
CA ASP A 185 30.41 12.87 -22.19
C ASP A 185 29.38 13.18 -21.09
N ALA A 186 28.17 13.58 -21.46
CA ALA A 186 27.13 13.89 -20.48
C ALA A 186 26.65 12.60 -19.79
N LEU A 187 26.41 11.54 -20.56
CA LEU A 187 26.03 10.23 -20.05
C LEU A 187 27.17 9.61 -19.22
N LYS A 188 28.43 9.81 -19.64
CA LYS A 188 29.60 9.37 -18.87
C LYS A 188 29.62 10.03 -17.49
N LEU A 189 29.47 11.35 -17.43
CA LEU A 189 29.43 12.08 -16.16
C LEU A 189 28.31 11.53 -15.24
N LEU A 190 27.12 11.30 -15.79
CA LEU A 190 25.98 10.74 -15.05
C LEU A 190 26.28 9.36 -14.51
N TYR A 191 26.85 8.46 -15.32
CA TYR A 191 27.20 7.11 -14.87
C TYR A 191 28.29 7.10 -13.80
N ASP A 192 29.28 7.97 -13.92
CA ASP A 192 30.37 8.09 -12.94
C ASP A 192 29.81 8.58 -11.58
N GLU A 193 28.88 9.53 -11.59
CA GLU A 193 28.19 10.00 -10.39
C GLU A 193 27.35 8.87 -9.76
N ILE A 194 26.56 8.14 -10.53
CA ILE A 194 25.76 7.00 -10.05
C ILE A 194 26.67 5.94 -9.43
N ARG A 195 27.77 5.55 -10.11
CA ARG A 195 28.74 4.56 -9.62
C ARG A 195 29.36 4.98 -8.30
N THR A 196 29.72 6.26 -8.18
CA THR A 196 30.30 6.82 -6.96
C THR A 196 29.33 6.71 -5.79
N ARG A 197 28.06 7.07 -5.99
CA ARG A 197 27.03 6.99 -4.95
C ARG A 197 26.72 5.55 -4.56
N LEU A 198 26.57 4.65 -5.53
CA LEU A 198 26.31 3.24 -5.27
C LEU A 198 27.49 2.57 -4.55
N LYS A 199 28.74 2.92 -4.93
CA LYS A 199 29.93 2.47 -4.21
C LYS A 199 29.88 2.90 -2.75
N TYR A 200 29.60 4.17 -2.47
CA TYR A 200 29.50 4.70 -1.11
C TYR A 200 28.45 3.92 -0.29
N LEU A 201 27.25 3.68 -0.84
CA LEU A 201 26.20 2.91 -0.15
C LEU A 201 26.63 1.46 0.15
N CYS A 202 27.39 0.84 -0.74
CA CYS A 202 27.97 -0.49 -0.49
C CYS A 202 29.04 -0.44 0.61
N ASP A 203 29.93 0.55 0.58
CA ASP A 203 31.03 0.71 1.53
C ASP A 203 30.53 0.95 2.97
N VAL A 204 29.40 1.65 3.14
CA VAL A 204 28.75 1.80 4.45
C VAL A 204 27.91 0.60 4.89
N GLY A 205 27.88 -0.48 4.08
CA GLY A 205 27.27 -1.75 4.47
C GLY A 205 25.78 -1.90 4.19
N ILE A 206 25.16 -0.99 3.43
CA ILE A 206 23.71 -1.05 3.10
C ILE A 206 23.44 -1.57 1.67
N GLY A 207 24.41 -2.24 1.06
CA GLY A 207 24.32 -2.81 -0.29
C GLY A 207 23.19 -3.86 -0.48
N TYR A 208 22.64 -4.39 0.60
CA TYR A 208 21.51 -5.33 0.57
C TYR A 208 20.14 -4.66 0.43
N LEU A 209 20.05 -3.35 0.66
CA LEU A 209 18.81 -2.58 0.53
C LEU A 209 18.47 -2.31 -0.94
N THR A 210 17.23 -1.92 -1.18
CA THR A 210 16.71 -1.51 -2.50
C THR A 210 16.36 -0.02 -2.48
N LEU A 211 16.41 0.66 -3.65
CA LEU A 211 16.12 2.10 -3.73
C LEU A 211 14.64 2.44 -3.54
N ASP A 212 13.74 1.49 -3.73
CA ASP A 212 12.29 1.70 -3.51
C ASP A 212 11.93 1.74 -2.02
N ARG A 213 12.83 1.31 -1.13
CA ARG A 213 12.61 1.28 0.30
C ARG A 213 12.51 2.70 0.86
N GLN A 214 11.44 2.96 1.57
CA GLN A 214 11.24 4.26 2.20
C GLN A 214 12.26 4.48 3.34
N SER A 215 12.96 5.61 3.34
CA SER A 215 13.98 5.96 4.35
C SER A 215 13.49 5.85 5.79
N ARG A 216 12.22 6.18 6.06
CA ARG A 216 11.58 6.04 7.38
C ARG A 216 11.49 4.60 7.91
N THR A 217 11.75 3.60 7.07
CA THR A 217 11.77 2.18 7.47
C THR A 217 13.17 1.68 7.77
N LEU A 218 14.17 2.55 7.65
CA LEU A 218 15.52 2.28 8.11
C LEU A 218 15.53 2.51 9.62
N SER A 219 15.69 1.45 10.39
CA SER A 219 15.99 1.57 11.82
C SER A 219 17.41 2.13 11.95
N GLY A 220 17.57 3.21 12.70
CA GLY A 220 18.87 3.66 13.15
C GLY A 220 19.48 2.63 14.08
#